data_a6eaa0f5b329a6e43a38737c4069e92a
#
_entry.id   a6eaa0f5b329a6e43a38737c4069e92a
#
_cell.length_a   1.000
_cell.length_b   1.000
_cell.length_c   1.000
_cell.angle_alpha   90.00
_cell.angle_beta   90.00
_cell.angle_gamma   90.00
#
_symmetry.space_group_name_H-M   'P 1'
#
loop_
_entity.id
_entity.type
_entity.pdbx_description
1 polymer ?
#
loop_
_entity_poly.entity_id
_entity_poly.type
_entity_poly.pdbx_seq_one_letter_code
_entity_poly.pdbx_strand_id
1 'polypeptide(L)'
;MGADAVILAGDIDTAAILLYMEDIQAARKFMSAARAAARSKPVIVLKAGREAEGAAVAAWHTGALAGSDAVYDAAIRRAGMLRVYSAEELFDAVETLTHIRSQRGERLAILCNGGGLGVMATDALVSSGGKLAELS
;
A
#
# COMPACT_ATOMS: atom_id res chain seq x y z
N MET A 1 -2.69 5.32 -16.65
CA MET A 1 -2.42 4.68 -15.34
C MET A 1 -2.89 3.22 -15.24
N GLY A 2 -4.15 2.88 -15.54
CA GLY A 2 -4.61 1.49 -15.38
C GLY A 2 -3.95 0.47 -16.33
N ALA A 3 -3.70 0.84 -17.58
CA ALA A 3 -3.05 -0.02 -18.57
C ALA A 3 -1.57 -0.26 -18.23
N ASP A 4 -0.87 0.75 -17.83
CA ASP A 4 0.55 0.70 -17.49
C ASP A 4 0.82 -0.22 -16.30
N ALA A 5 -0.04 -0.18 -15.27
CA ALA A 5 0.06 -1.07 -14.12
C ALA A 5 -0.11 -2.55 -14.50
N VAL A 6 -0.98 -2.88 -15.46
CA VAL A 6 -1.16 -4.25 -15.96
C VAL A 6 0.06 -4.70 -16.76
N ILE A 7 0.64 -3.83 -17.57
CA ILE A 7 1.87 -4.13 -18.34
C ILE A 7 3.02 -4.42 -17.37
N LEU A 8 3.25 -3.54 -16.38
CA LEU A 8 4.28 -3.73 -15.36
C LEU A 8 4.06 -5.00 -14.51
N ALA A 9 2.81 -5.36 -14.25
CA ALA A 9 2.49 -6.59 -13.54
C ALA A 9 2.89 -7.86 -14.30
N GLY A 10 2.90 -7.81 -15.63
CA GLY A 10 3.34 -8.91 -16.49
C GLY A 10 4.85 -8.93 -16.77
N ASP A 11 5.57 -7.85 -16.48
CA ASP A 11 7.00 -7.75 -16.77
C ASP A 11 7.84 -8.49 -15.73
N ILE A 12 8.70 -9.41 -16.16
CA ILE A 12 9.45 -10.30 -15.28
C ILE A 12 10.51 -9.55 -14.44
N ASP A 13 11.02 -8.44 -14.94
CA ASP A 13 12.09 -7.67 -14.30
C ASP A 13 11.54 -6.65 -13.28
N THR A 14 10.23 -6.41 -13.29
CA THR A 14 9.56 -5.52 -12.33
C THR A 14 9.27 -6.28 -11.03
N ALA A 15 9.90 -5.92 -9.92
CA ALA A 15 9.70 -6.55 -8.62
C ALA A 15 8.49 -6.00 -7.85
N ALA A 16 8.21 -4.70 -7.95
CA ALA A 16 7.10 -4.01 -7.29
C ALA A 16 6.61 -2.85 -8.15
N ILE A 17 5.38 -2.40 -7.93
CA ILE A 17 4.77 -1.27 -8.64
C ILE A 17 4.47 -0.16 -7.63
N LEU A 18 5.02 1.02 -7.86
CA LEU A 18 4.77 2.21 -7.06
C LEU A 18 3.82 3.12 -7.82
N LEU A 19 2.73 3.49 -7.17
CA LEU A 19 1.75 4.41 -7.72
C LEU A 19 1.68 5.68 -6.88
N TYR A 20 2.02 6.81 -7.48
CA TYR A 20 1.62 8.12 -6.99
C TYR A 20 0.34 8.53 -7.72
N MET A 21 -0.70 8.91 -6.98
CA MET A 21 -1.96 9.33 -7.57
C MET A 21 -2.59 10.50 -6.83
N GLU A 22 -3.26 11.35 -7.59
CA GLU A 22 -4.07 12.46 -7.08
C GLU A 22 -5.56 12.16 -7.19
N ASP A 23 -5.98 11.54 -8.31
CA ASP A 23 -7.38 11.19 -8.59
C ASP A 23 -7.51 9.95 -9.47
N ILE A 24 -8.70 9.34 -9.47
CA ILE A 24 -9.08 8.19 -10.30
C ILE A 24 -10.29 8.54 -11.15
N GLN A 25 -10.07 8.87 -12.41
CA GLN A 25 -11.15 9.25 -13.33
C GLN A 25 -12.04 8.07 -13.75
N ALA A 26 -11.46 6.88 -13.94
CA ALA A 26 -12.16 5.70 -14.44
C ALA A 26 -12.16 4.57 -13.39
N ALA A 27 -12.91 4.74 -12.31
CA ALA A 27 -12.88 3.88 -11.13
C ALA A 27 -13.03 2.38 -11.44
N ARG A 28 -13.95 1.97 -12.31
CA ARG A 28 -14.14 0.55 -12.67
C ARG A 28 -12.92 -0.04 -13.39
N LYS A 29 -12.36 0.70 -14.36
CA LYS A 29 -11.16 0.27 -15.10
C LYS A 29 -9.95 0.21 -14.17
N PHE A 30 -9.80 1.22 -13.31
CA PHE A 30 -8.74 1.25 -12.31
C PHE A 30 -8.84 0.05 -11.37
N MET A 31 -9.99 -0.23 -10.78
CA MET A 31 -10.19 -1.35 -9.84
C MET A 31 -9.92 -2.72 -10.49
N SER A 32 -10.29 -2.89 -11.76
CA SER A 32 -10.00 -4.12 -12.50
C SER A 32 -8.49 -4.30 -12.71
N ALA A 33 -7.82 -3.26 -13.20
CA ALA A 33 -6.37 -3.27 -13.42
C ALA A 33 -5.57 -3.43 -12.11
N ALA A 34 -5.96 -2.70 -11.06
CA ALA A 34 -5.34 -2.75 -9.75
C ALA A 34 -5.40 -4.15 -9.12
N ARG A 35 -6.57 -4.81 -9.17
CA ARG A 35 -6.71 -6.20 -8.69
C ARG A 35 -5.89 -7.19 -9.50
N ALA A 36 -5.81 -7.00 -10.81
CA ALA A 36 -5.00 -7.86 -11.66
C ALA A 36 -3.51 -7.71 -11.30
N ALA A 37 -3.03 -6.48 -11.18
CA ALA A 37 -1.64 -6.18 -10.81
C ALA A 37 -1.28 -6.69 -9.41
N ALA A 38 -2.13 -6.40 -8.40
CA ALA A 38 -1.87 -6.77 -7.01
C ALA A 38 -1.87 -8.28 -6.74
N ARG A 39 -2.43 -9.09 -7.65
CA ARG A 39 -2.30 -10.56 -7.58
C ARG A 39 -0.94 -11.08 -8.02
N SER A 40 -0.24 -10.32 -8.82
CA SER A 40 1.04 -10.74 -9.40
C SER A 40 2.23 -10.16 -8.65
N LYS A 41 2.12 -8.91 -8.20
CA LYS A 41 3.22 -8.16 -7.59
C LYS A 41 2.72 -7.24 -6.48
N PRO A 42 3.59 -6.87 -5.52
CA PRO A 42 3.29 -5.78 -4.59
C PRO A 42 2.97 -4.49 -5.36
N VAL A 43 1.85 -3.88 -5.04
CA VAL A 43 1.47 -2.56 -5.55
C VAL A 43 1.33 -1.63 -4.36
N ILE A 44 2.19 -0.62 -4.29
CA ILE A 44 2.24 0.36 -3.20
C ILE A 44 1.69 1.69 -3.72
N VAL A 45 0.81 2.30 -2.95
CA VAL A 45 0.06 3.49 -3.39
C VAL A 45 0.26 4.63 -2.42
N LEU A 46 0.78 5.75 -2.93
CA LEU A 46 0.81 7.04 -2.27
C LEU A 46 -0.29 7.92 -2.89
N LYS A 47 -1.36 8.19 -2.13
CA LYS A 47 -2.47 9.07 -2.55
C LYS A 47 -2.25 10.47 -1.99
N ALA A 48 -2.05 11.45 -2.87
CA ALA A 48 -1.99 12.87 -2.51
C ALA A 48 -3.38 13.50 -2.35
N GLY A 49 -3.45 14.66 -1.69
CA GLY A 49 -4.71 15.39 -1.50
C GLY A 49 -5.69 14.63 -0.59
N ARG A 50 -5.23 14.23 0.59
CA ARG A 50 -6.05 13.54 1.61
C ARG A 50 -6.88 14.52 2.41
N GLU A 51 -6.24 15.60 2.86
CA GLU A 51 -6.86 16.68 3.61
C GLU A 51 -7.55 17.68 2.66
N ALA A 52 -8.53 18.41 3.16
CA ALA A 52 -9.35 19.31 2.35
C ALA A 52 -8.52 20.36 1.60
N GLU A 53 -7.50 20.90 2.25
CA GLU A 53 -6.60 21.89 1.68
C GLU A 53 -5.73 21.28 0.56
N GLY A 54 -5.18 20.09 0.80
CA GLY A 54 -4.43 19.35 -0.20
C GLY A 54 -5.27 18.93 -1.39
N ALA A 55 -6.53 18.53 -1.15
CA ALA A 55 -7.48 18.21 -2.19
C ALA A 55 -7.83 19.43 -3.05
N ALA A 56 -7.97 20.61 -2.45
CA ALA A 56 -8.21 21.86 -3.18
C ALA A 56 -7.03 22.22 -4.09
N VAL A 57 -5.79 22.04 -3.63
CA VAL A 57 -4.59 22.25 -4.45
C VAL A 57 -4.53 21.24 -5.60
N ALA A 58 -4.77 19.96 -5.33
CA ALA A 58 -4.80 18.92 -6.36
C ALA A 58 -5.88 19.19 -7.42
N ALA A 59 -7.07 19.64 -7.00
CA ALA A 59 -8.16 20.02 -7.91
C ALA A 59 -7.77 21.18 -8.85
N TRP A 60 -6.97 22.11 -8.38
CA TRP A 60 -6.44 23.21 -9.21
C TRP A 60 -5.54 22.70 -10.35
N HIS A 61 -4.76 21.64 -10.08
CA HIS A 61 -3.86 21.05 -11.08
C HIS A 61 -4.58 20.09 -12.04
N THR A 62 -5.57 19.35 -11.55
CA THR A 62 -6.21 18.27 -12.33
C THR A 62 -7.59 18.66 -12.89
N GLY A 63 -8.21 19.73 -12.38
CA GLY A 63 -9.57 20.10 -12.69
C GLY A 63 -10.64 19.14 -12.15
N ALA A 64 -10.25 18.13 -11.37
CA ALA A 64 -11.14 17.13 -10.82
C ALA A 64 -11.43 17.39 -9.34
N LEU A 65 -12.70 17.26 -8.94
CA LEU A 65 -13.09 17.25 -7.53
C LEU A 65 -12.63 15.93 -6.92
N ALA A 66 -11.71 16.00 -5.96
CA ALA A 66 -11.27 14.82 -5.24
C ALA A 66 -12.44 14.22 -4.44
N GLY A 67 -12.65 12.91 -4.58
CA GLY A 67 -13.58 12.17 -3.74
C GLY A 67 -13.07 12.03 -2.29
N SER A 68 -13.95 11.56 -1.40
CA SER A 68 -13.58 11.31 0.01
C SER A 68 -12.38 10.36 0.12
N ASP A 69 -11.39 10.70 0.94
CA ASP A 69 -10.19 9.90 1.17
C ASP A 69 -10.52 8.49 1.70
N ALA A 70 -11.57 8.35 2.51
CA ALA A 70 -12.05 7.06 3.00
C ALA A 70 -12.51 6.12 1.87
N VAL A 71 -13.06 6.67 0.78
CA VAL A 71 -13.45 5.87 -0.40
C VAL A 71 -12.22 5.35 -1.13
N TYR A 72 -11.18 6.18 -1.28
CA TYR A 72 -9.90 5.75 -1.86
C TYR A 72 -9.24 4.67 -1.00
N ASP A 73 -9.23 4.84 0.33
CA ASP A 73 -8.66 3.86 1.25
C ASP A 73 -9.36 2.50 1.10
N ALA A 74 -10.68 2.48 1.13
CA ALA A 74 -11.46 1.27 0.94
C ALA A 74 -11.22 0.63 -0.43
N ALA A 75 -11.08 1.42 -1.50
CA ALA A 75 -10.81 0.93 -2.84
C ALA A 75 -9.41 0.30 -2.96
N ILE A 76 -8.39 0.95 -2.41
CA ILE A 76 -7.00 0.49 -2.40
C ILE A 76 -6.91 -0.84 -1.66
N ARG A 77 -7.47 -0.94 -0.45
CA ARG A 77 -7.51 -2.19 0.34
C ARG A 77 -8.27 -3.32 -0.38
N ARG A 78 -9.43 -3.03 -0.96
CA ARG A 78 -10.21 -4.02 -1.72
C ARG A 78 -9.53 -4.51 -2.98
N ALA A 79 -8.62 -3.73 -3.55
CA ALA A 79 -7.81 -4.14 -4.69
C ALA A 79 -6.61 -5.00 -4.29
N GLY A 80 -6.29 -5.12 -2.99
CA GLY A 80 -5.12 -5.84 -2.49
C GLY A 80 -3.83 -5.04 -2.60
N MET A 81 -3.93 -3.71 -2.68
CA MET A 81 -2.78 -2.80 -2.72
C MET A 81 -2.42 -2.32 -1.30
N LEU A 82 -1.17 -1.99 -1.09
CA LEU A 82 -0.68 -1.37 0.13
C LEU A 82 -0.76 0.15 0.01
N ARG A 83 -1.46 0.80 0.93
CA ARG A 83 -1.48 2.26 1.02
C ARG A 83 -0.39 2.75 1.97
N VAL A 84 0.32 3.79 1.56
CA VAL A 84 1.31 4.53 2.34
C VAL A 84 0.97 6.02 2.34
N TYR A 85 1.51 6.76 3.31
CA TYR A 85 1.12 8.14 3.58
C TYR A 85 2.25 9.15 3.38
N SER A 86 3.49 8.67 3.17
CA SER A 86 4.65 9.51 2.84
C SER A 86 5.52 8.85 1.78
N ALA A 87 6.42 9.63 1.20
CA ALA A 87 7.41 9.11 0.25
C ALA A 87 8.40 8.18 0.95
N GLU A 88 8.74 8.44 2.21
CA GLU A 88 9.61 7.60 3.03
C GLU A 88 8.98 6.21 3.22
N GLU A 89 7.72 6.15 3.68
CA GLU A 89 6.97 4.90 3.79
C GLU A 89 6.86 4.14 2.45
N LEU A 90 6.80 4.87 1.32
CA LEU A 90 6.74 4.27 -0.01
C LEU A 90 8.03 3.48 -0.31
N PHE A 91 9.19 4.05 -0.03
CA PHE A 91 10.48 3.41 -0.25
C PHE A 91 10.75 2.28 0.75
N ASP A 92 10.42 2.48 2.03
CA ASP A 92 10.53 1.46 3.08
C ASP A 92 9.68 0.23 2.75
N ALA A 93 8.45 0.45 2.27
CA ALA A 93 7.57 -0.62 1.85
C ALA A 93 8.13 -1.41 0.66
N VAL A 94 8.70 -0.72 -0.33
CA VAL A 94 9.36 -1.38 -1.48
C VAL A 94 10.52 -2.22 -1.02
N GLU A 95 11.43 -1.65 -0.25
CA GLU A 95 12.60 -2.35 0.27
C GLU A 95 12.17 -3.61 1.05
N THR A 96 11.21 -3.45 1.96
CA THR A 96 10.68 -4.55 2.74
C THR A 96 10.08 -5.64 1.85
N LEU A 97 9.15 -5.29 0.96
CA LEU A 97 8.40 -6.27 0.16
C LEU A 97 9.24 -6.94 -0.92
N THR A 98 10.30 -6.30 -1.40
CA THR A 98 11.21 -6.91 -2.39
C THR A 98 12.22 -7.86 -1.77
N HIS A 99 12.58 -7.64 -0.50
CA HIS A 99 13.51 -8.51 0.24
C HIS A 99 12.81 -9.64 1.01
N ILE A 100 11.57 -9.46 1.42
CA ILE A 100 10.81 -10.50 2.11
C ILE A 100 10.32 -11.53 1.09
N ARG A 101 10.84 -12.75 1.19
CA ARG A 101 10.24 -13.90 0.51
C ARG A 101 8.85 -14.16 1.10
N SER A 102 7.88 -14.49 0.25
CA SER A 102 6.53 -14.85 0.69
C SER A 102 6.59 -15.83 1.86
N GLN A 103 6.28 -15.35 3.06
CA GLN A 103 6.26 -16.15 4.28
C GLN A 103 4.96 -16.93 4.34
N ARG A 104 5.06 -18.23 4.57
CA ARG A 104 3.89 -19.07 4.86
C ARG A 104 3.68 -19.08 6.36
N GLY A 105 2.60 -18.49 6.84
CA GLY A 105 2.26 -18.48 8.26
C GLY A 105 1.63 -17.17 8.68
N GLU A 106 0.81 -17.21 9.72
CA GLU A 106 0.08 -16.06 10.26
C GLU A 106 0.72 -15.50 11.54
N ARG A 107 1.76 -16.15 12.06
CA ARG A 107 2.40 -15.79 13.33
C ARG A 107 3.80 -15.25 13.11
N LEU A 108 4.10 -14.12 13.76
CA LEU A 108 5.41 -13.47 13.74
C LEU A 108 6.10 -13.62 15.08
N ALA A 109 7.34 -14.07 15.07
CA ALA A 109 8.22 -14.01 16.24
C ALA A 109 9.01 -12.69 16.21
N ILE A 110 9.06 -12.00 17.35
CA ILE A 110 9.80 -10.75 17.51
C ILE A 110 11.03 -11.03 18.39
N LEU A 111 12.21 -10.79 17.84
CA LEU A 111 13.48 -10.86 18.57
C LEU A 111 14.10 -9.48 18.62
N CYS A 112 14.36 -8.96 19.81
CA CYS A 112 14.98 -7.65 19.99
C CYS A 112 15.91 -7.67 21.22
N ASN A 113 16.87 -6.77 21.22
CA ASN A 113 17.83 -6.58 22.33
C ASN A 113 17.33 -5.57 23.38
N GLY A 114 16.13 -5.01 23.24
CA GLY A 114 15.54 -4.03 24.15
C GLY A 114 14.05 -4.28 24.34
N GLY A 115 13.61 -4.45 25.58
CA GLY A 115 12.21 -4.78 25.92
C GLY A 115 11.20 -3.78 25.38
N GLY A 116 11.50 -2.47 25.41
CA GLY A 116 10.59 -1.42 24.93
C GLY A 116 10.29 -1.53 23.43
N LEU A 117 11.28 -1.81 22.62
CA LEU A 117 11.09 -2.03 21.17
C LEU A 117 10.25 -3.27 20.89
N GLY A 118 10.43 -4.33 21.67
CA GLY A 118 9.63 -5.55 21.55
C GLY A 118 8.14 -5.31 21.85
N VAL A 119 7.85 -4.53 22.90
CA VAL A 119 6.47 -4.14 23.23
C VAL A 119 5.84 -3.31 22.11
N MET A 120 6.52 -2.27 21.62
CA MET A 120 6.03 -1.44 20.52
C MET A 120 5.78 -2.25 19.24
N ALA A 121 6.70 -3.15 18.89
CA ALA A 121 6.54 -4.02 17.73
C ALA A 121 5.37 -5.00 17.88
N THR A 122 5.15 -5.53 19.10
CA THR A 122 4.00 -6.38 19.40
C THR A 122 2.69 -5.62 19.28
N ASP A 123 2.61 -4.40 19.83
CA ASP A 123 1.42 -3.54 19.73
C ASP A 123 1.10 -3.23 18.26
N ALA A 124 2.12 -2.88 17.47
CA ALA A 124 1.95 -2.60 16.04
C ALA A 124 1.47 -3.86 15.28
N LEU A 125 2.04 -5.03 15.56
CA LEU A 125 1.62 -6.30 14.97
C LEU A 125 0.15 -6.60 15.25
N VAL A 126 -0.25 -6.54 16.53
CA VAL A 126 -1.62 -6.87 16.95
C VAL A 126 -2.61 -5.85 16.41
N SER A 127 -2.28 -4.55 16.44
CA SER A 127 -3.11 -3.48 15.88
C SER A 127 -3.33 -3.63 14.39
N SER A 128 -2.38 -4.20 13.67
CA SER A 128 -2.47 -4.52 12.24
C SER A 128 -3.19 -5.83 11.95
N GLY A 129 -3.69 -6.53 12.97
CA GLY A 129 -4.40 -7.82 12.82
C GLY A 129 -3.47 -9.03 12.71
N GLY A 130 -2.17 -8.86 12.94
CA GLY A 130 -1.21 -9.95 13.00
C GLY A 130 -1.28 -10.75 14.30
N LYS A 131 -0.61 -11.90 14.34
CA LYS A 131 -0.55 -12.79 15.51
C LYS A 131 0.89 -12.97 15.96
N LEU A 132 1.13 -12.85 17.26
CA LEU A 132 2.43 -13.15 17.85
C LEU A 132 2.64 -14.67 17.91
N ALA A 133 3.87 -15.13 17.65
CA ALA A 133 4.24 -16.52 17.84
C ALA A 133 4.36 -16.85 19.32
N GLU A 134 3.86 -17.99 19.74
CA GLU A 134 4.13 -18.57 21.05
C GLU A 134 5.48 -19.30 20.98
N LEU A 135 6.40 -18.88 21.83
CA LEU A 135 7.71 -19.52 21.98
C LEU A 135 7.57 -20.58 23.07
N SER A 136 7.83 -21.82 22.72
CA SER A 136 7.88 -22.96 23.64
C SER A 136 9.25 -23.08 24.29
#